data_1d15f2fc5451a38d3e84e0c3b77621c4
#
_entry.id   1d15f2fc5451a38d3e84e0c3b77621c4
#
_cell.length_a   1.000
_cell.length_b   1.000
_cell.length_c   1.000
_cell.angle_alpha   90.00
_cell.angle_beta   90.00
_cell.angle_gamma   90.00
#
_symmetry.space_group_name_H-M   'P 1'
#
loop_
_entity.id
_entity.type
_entity.pdbx_description
1 polymer ?
#
loop_
_entity_poly.entity_id
_entity_poly.type
_entity_poly.pdbx_seq_one_letter_code
_entity_poly.pdbx_strand_id
1 'polypeptide(L)'
;MDFSDPGTLIANLETASHRARLYQTRVIRKTLGYLLCNPEICPELGQSTQRDPFAGKHTNKTNDSQNQDLRSSERSALVLSPTGSGKTFMGLATASILQRTYGLRVGWTAMRRNLLTQAADENVAFGFNVDMQTISMFDRSPPQVDLLIVDEAHHDGAMSMASLHSMMRPKLVLGLTATPFRQDRIKLCFEKVIRDVSIRELIREGWLSKFDHYCLDTYSPQSVAQCWLSDPQSWGQAAAFFRFKSEADECARMLTQGGARAAVVDGESDREQQIADYMNGKLDVLCSMLVLAEGFDCPQMKTVFCRPSSKGPAVQICGRVLRPFPEFPVKRIVQCRDTNFPFTRIADPRYKFTFQDGAWKSLTANPNIEEIAKQMEQQIAQPLTPSTSMSWIQRNSRTRSRGSIVIPQ
;
A
#
# COMPACT_ATOMS: atom_id res chain seq x y z
N MET A 1 33.72 -8.57 14.00
CA MET A 1 32.55 -8.91 13.20
C MET A 1 32.93 -8.67 11.75
N ASP A 2 32.89 -9.69 10.94
CA ASP A 2 33.18 -9.56 9.51
C ASP A 2 31.97 -8.93 8.81
N PHE A 3 32.09 -7.64 8.44
CA PHE A 3 31.02 -6.90 7.76
C PHE A 3 31.04 -7.12 6.24
N SER A 4 31.82 -8.09 5.77
CA SER A 4 31.99 -8.37 4.34
C SER A 4 30.94 -9.35 3.77
N ASP A 5 30.27 -10.12 4.62
CA ASP A 5 29.28 -11.10 4.18
C ASP A 5 27.84 -10.53 4.16
N PRO A 6 27.13 -10.57 3.01
CA PRO A 6 25.74 -10.11 2.91
C PRO A 6 24.78 -10.79 3.90
N GLY A 7 25.01 -12.07 4.24
CA GLY A 7 24.21 -12.80 5.22
C GLY A 7 24.29 -12.20 6.61
N THR A 8 25.49 -11.88 7.06
CA THR A 8 25.76 -11.21 8.34
C THR A 8 25.13 -9.80 8.37
N LEU A 9 25.26 -9.05 7.28
CA LEU A 9 24.67 -7.71 7.20
C LEU A 9 23.13 -7.76 7.21
N ILE A 10 22.51 -8.76 6.57
CA ILE A 10 21.05 -8.98 6.64
C ILE A 10 20.62 -9.33 8.08
N ALA A 11 21.35 -10.20 8.77
CA ALA A 11 21.05 -10.55 10.15
C ALA A 11 21.14 -9.34 11.09
N ASN A 12 22.09 -8.45 10.85
CA ASN A 12 22.24 -7.21 11.61
C ASN A 12 21.05 -6.25 11.45
N LEU A 13 20.32 -6.28 10.32
CA LEU A 13 19.10 -5.49 10.14
C LEU A 13 17.98 -5.86 11.13
N GLU A 14 17.97 -7.11 11.61
CA GLU A 14 16.96 -7.59 12.57
C GLU A 14 17.27 -7.14 14.00
N THR A 15 18.52 -6.80 14.28
CA THR A 15 19.02 -6.43 15.63
C THR A 15 19.25 -4.94 15.82
N ALA A 16 19.29 -4.15 14.74
CA ALA A 16 19.51 -2.70 14.80
C ALA A 16 18.33 -1.96 15.47
N SER A 17 18.57 -0.73 15.93
CA SER A 17 17.58 0.14 16.58
C SER A 17 16.33 0.40 15.73
N HIS A 18 16.42 0.23 14.42
CA HIS A 18 15.33 0.23 13.47
C HIS A 18 15.12 -1.18 12.93
N ARG A 19 14.59 -2.07 13.76
CA ARG A 19 14.39 -3.47 13.41
C ARG A 19 13.64 -3.62 12.10
N ALA A 20 14.29 -4.20 11.10
CA ALA A 20 13.63 -4.64 9.89
C ALA A 20 12.49 -5.60 10.27
N ARG A 21 11.33 -5.40 9.67
CA ARG A 21 10.22 -6.34 9.82
C ARG A 21 10.58 -7.64 9.09
N LEU A 22 10.11 -8.78 9.57
CA LEU A 22 10.46 -10.08 8.98
C LEU A 22 10.23 -10.16 7.47
N TYR A 23 9.13 -9.59 6.97
CA TYR A 23 8.87 -9.56 5.53
C TYR A 23 9.85 -8.65 4.77
N GLN A 24 10.32 -7.55 5.39
CA GLN A 24 11.31 -6.66 4.77
C GLN A 24 12.64 -7.40 4.61
N THR A 25 13.07 -8.12 5.63
CA THR A 25 14.27 -8.97 5.57
C THR A 25 14.15 -10.03 4.47
N ARG A 26 12.99 -10.70 4.35
CA ARG A 26 12.75 -11.67 3.27
C ARG A 26 12.84 -11.02 1.88
N VAL A 27 12.25 -9.84 1.70
CA VAL A 27 12.32 -9.09 0.42
C VAL A 27 13.77 -8.71 0.12
N ILE A 28 14.50 -8.15 1.09
CA ILE A 28 15.91 -7.77 0.92
C ILE A 28 16.74 -9.00 0.55
N ARG A 29 16.57 -10.13 1.25
CA ARG A 29 17.25 -11.40 0.96
C ARG A 29 16.98 -11.90 -0.46
N LYS A 30 15.71 -11.94 -0.89
CA LYS A 30 15.32 -12.32 -2.24
C LYS A 30 15.91 -11.38 -3.29
N THR A 31 15.95 -10.09 -3.00
CA THR A 31 16.51 -9.06 -3.92
C THR A 31 18.02 -9.25 -4.09
N LEU A 32 18.75 -9.37 -2.98
CA LEU A 32 20.20 -9.59 -3.01
C LEU A 32 20.55 -10.92 -3.67
N GLY A 33 19.85 -12.00 -3.31
CA GLY A 33 20.06 -13.32 -3.92
C GLY A 33 19.90 -13.30 -5.43
N TYR A 34 18.91 -12.56 -5.94
CA TYR A 34 18.72 -12.41 -7.38
C TYR A 34 19.78 -11.51 -8.02
N LEU A 35 20.02 -10.31 -7.47
CA LEU A 35 20.97 -9.36 -8.05
C LEU A 35 22.39 -9.90 -8.05
N LEU A 36 22.78 -10.67 -7.03
CA LEU A 36 24.11 -11.26 -6.88
C LEU A 36 24.24 -12.66 -7.50
N CYS A 37 23.19 -13.27 -8.02
CA CYS A 37 23.19 -14.68 -8.43
C CYS A 37 23.66 -15.66 -7.35
N ASN A 38 23.43 -15.34 -6.09
CA ASN A 38 23.92 -16.15 -5.01
C ASN A 38 22.78 -16.97 -4.37
N PRO A 39 22.69 -18.29 -4.66
CA PRO A 39 21.67 -19.18 -4.10
C PRO A 39 21.84 -19.39 -2.59
N GLU A 40 23.01 -19.16 -2.01
CA GLU A 40 23.24 -19.28 -0.56
C GLU A 40 22.54 -18.15 0.21
N ILE A 41 22.43 -16.97 -0.40
CA ILE A 41 21.70 -15.82 0.18
C ILE A 41 20.20 -16.06 0.13
N CYS A 42 19.68 -16.73 -0.93
CA CYS A 42 18.27 -17.06 -1.07
C CYS A 42 18.09 -18.43 -1.76
N PRO A 43 18.05 -19.54 -1.01
CA PRO A 43 17.89 -20.90 -1.55
C PRO A 43 16.58 -21.09 -2.34
N GLU A 44 15.54 -20.32 -2.03
CA GLU A 44 14.24 -20.41 -2.70
C GLU A 44 14.32 -20.01 -4.18
N LEU A 45 15.30 -19.21 -4.60
CA LEU A 45 15.49 -18.82 -5.99
C LEU A 45 16.03 -19.96 -6.88
N GLY A 46 16.73 -20.94 -6.29
CA GLY A 46 17.24 -22.11 -6.99
C GLY A 46 16.17 -23.19 -7.25
N GLN A 47 15.04 -23.15 -6.55
CA GLN A 47 13.98 -24.16 -6.66
C GLN A 47 12.82 -23.77 -7.58
N SER A 48 12.69 -22.51 -7.98
CA SER A 48 11.57 -22.06 -8.80
C SER A 48 11.84 -22.26 -10.30
N THR A 49 11.71 -23.49 -10.78
CA THR A 49 11.46 -23.80 -12.21
C THR A 49 10.00 -23.55 -12.61
N GLN A 50 9.15 -23.07 -11.70
CA GLN A 50 7.80 -22.65 -12.07
C GLN A 50 7.86 -21.33 -12.86
N ARG A 51 7.43 -21.41 -14.11
CA ARG A 51 7.29 -20.28 -15.01
C ARG A 51 6.46 -19.19 -14.32
N ASP A 52 7.11 -18.10 -13.98
CA ASP A 52 6.42 -16.87 -13.60
C ASP A 52 5.52 -16.47 -14.78
N PRO A 53 4.17 -16.45 -14.64
CA PRO A 53 3.27 -16.12 -15.74
C PRO A 53 3.51 -14.69 -16.26
N PHE A 54 4.37 -13.92 -15.61
CA PHE A 54 4.75 -12.56 -15.97
C PHE A 54 6.15 -12.44 -16.58
N ALA A 55 6.93 -13.52 -16.68
CA ALA A 55 8.24 -13.50 -17.34
C ALA A 55 8.07 -13.51 -18.86
N GLY A 56 8.49 -12.43 -19.52
CA GLY A 56 8.62 -12.38 -21.00
C GLY A 56 9.66 -13.41 -21.49
N LYS A 57 9.40 -14.02 -22.64
CA LYS A 57 10.30 -14.98 -23.30
C LYS A 57 11.59 -14.28 -23.76
N HIS A 58 12.64 -14.35 -22.97
CA HIS A 58 14.01 -14.27 -23.46
C HIS A 58 14.81 -15.32 -22.67
N THR A 59 14.89 -16.52 -23.23
CA THR A 59 15.79 -17.58 -22.77
C THR A 59 17.06 -17.54 -23.60
N ASN A 60 18.16 -17.10 -23.03
CA ASN A 60 19.46 -17.61 -23.47
C ASN A 60 19.98 -18.54 -22.38
N LYS A 61 20.05 -19.83 -22.76
CA LYS A 61 20.75 -20.88 -22.02
C LYS A 61 22.25 -20.64 -22.18
N THR A 62 22.95 -20.51 -21.07
CA THR A 62 24.33 -21.04 -20.97
C THR A 62 24.54 -21.48 -19.54
N ASN A 63 24.69 -22.79 -19.36
CA ASN A 63 25.38 -23.39 -18.23
C ASN A 63 26.86 -23.06 -18.42
N ASP A 64 27.48 -22.42 -17.42
CA ASP A 64 28.86 -22.71 -17.06
C ASP A 64 29.26 -22.04 -15.74
N SER A 65 29.74 -22.88 -14.86
CA SER A 65 30.76 -22.85 -13.83
C SER A 65 31.20 -21.54 -13.15
N GLN A 66 30.99 -21.52 -11.83
CA GLN A 66 31.85 -21.00 -10.75
C GLN A 66 32.78 -19.80 -11.07
N ASN A 67 32.57 -18.71 -10.35
CA ASN A 67 33.35 -17.46 -10.40
C ASN A 67 33.00 -16.52 -11.58
N GLN A 68 31.75 -16.25 -11.82
CA GLN A 68 31.38 -15.12 -12.67
C GLN A 68 31.50 -13.81 -11.86
N ASP A 69 32.52 -13.07 -12.24
CA ASP A 69 32.76 -11.69 -11.85
C ASP A 69 31.42 -10.92 -11.94
N LEU A 70 30.94 -10.35 -10.83
CA LEU A 70 29.77 -9.47 -10.77
C LEU A 70 29.77 -8.35 -11.85
N ARG A 71 30.90 -8.19 -12.52
CA ARG A 71 31.15 -7.21 -13.58
C ARG A 71 30.52 -7.56 -14.93
N SER A 72 29.97 -8.78 -15.11
CA SER A 72 29.57 -9.27 -16.46
C SER A 72 28.06 -9.45 -16.69
N SER A 73 27.18 -9.34 -15.68
CA SER A 73 25.73 -9.48 -15.89
C SER A 73 24.94 -8.26 -15.43
N GLU A 74 24.33 -7.57 -16.39
CA GLU A 74 23.31 -6.55 -16.12
C GLU A 74 22.06 -7.24 -15.57
N ARG A 75 21.50 -6.77 -14.43
CA ARG A 75 20.32 -7.35 -13.81
C ARG A 75 19.38 -6.32 -13.27
N SER A 76 18.10 -6.61 -13.44
CA SER A 76 17.05 -5.72 -12.96
C SER A 76 16.00 -6.47 -12.14
N ALA A 77 15.72 -5.99 -10.93
CA ALA A 77 14.71 -6.49 -10.03
C ALA A 77 13.69 -5.41 -9.69
N LEU A 78 12.41 -5.80 -9.64
CA LEU A 78 11.32 -4.93 -9.20
C LEU A 78 10.78 -5.44 -7.86
N VAL A 79 10.96 -4.69 -6.81
CA VAL A 79 10.28 -4.94 -5.52
C VAL A 79 8.88 -4.38 -5.59
N LEU A 80 7.90 -5.27 -5.64
CA LEU A 80 6.49 -4.94 -5.59
C LEU A 80 5.98 -5.10 -4.17
N SER A 81 5.84 -3.99 -3.47
CA SER A 81 5.42 -3.96 -2.07
C SER A 81 4.39 -2.86 -1.82
N PRO A 82 3.37 -3.09 -0.97
CA PRO A 82 2.30 -2.13 -0.73
C PRO A 82 2.78 -0.76 -0.27
N THR A 83 1.93 0.25 -0.45
CA THR A 83 2.14 1.57 0.19
C THR A 83 2.18 1.39 1.71
N GLY A 84 3.13 2.04 2.39
CA GLY A 84 3.33 1.89 3.84
C GLY A 84 4.12 0.65 4.27
N SER A 85 4.60 -0.17 3.34
CA SER A 85 5.45 -1.34 3.65
C SER A 85 6.91 -1.00 3.95
N GLY A 86 7.34 0.25 3.77
CA GLY A 86 8.75 0.65 3.92
C GLY A 86 9.62 0.29 2.71
N LYS A 87 9.16 0.59 1.50
CA LYS A 87 9.92 0.37 0.25
C LYS A 87 11.27 1.09 0.28
N THR A 88 11.29 2.36 0.69
CA THR A 88 12.51 3.16 0.83
C THR A 88 13.50 2.49 1.77
N PHE A 89 13.04 2.02 2.94
CA PHE A 89 13.87 1.24 3.88
C PHE A 89 14.49 0.02 3.20
N MET A 90 13.70 -0.78 2.48
CA MET A 90 14.20 -1.98 1.79
C MET A 90 15.21 -1.65 0.69
N GLY A 91 14.99 -0.57 -0.05
CA GLY A 91 15.93 -0.07 -1.06
C GLY A 91 17.25 0.39 -0.43
N LEU A 92 17.19 1.21 0.62
CA LEU A 92 18.37 1.71 1.34
C LEU A 92 19.16 0.58 2.01
N ALA A 93 18.48 -0.37 2.64
CA ALA A 93 19.13 -1.55 3.23
C ALA A 93 19.86 -2.38 2.16
N THR A 94 19.21 -2.61 1.01
CA THR A 94 19.84 -3.32 -0.12
C THR A 94 21.05 -2.57 -0.63
N ALA A 95 20.94 -1.25 -0.83
CA ALA A 95 22.04 -0.40 -1.26
C ALA A 95 23.21 -0.41 -0.28
N SER A 96 22.93 -0.27 1.03
CA SER A 96 23.93 -0.30 2.09
C SER A 96 24.72 -1.60 2.09
N ILE A 97 24.04 -2.74 1.97
CA ILE A 97 24.69 -4.05 1.92
C ILE A 97 25.57 -4.16 0.67
N LEU A 98 25.05 -3.81 -0.50
CA LEU A 98 25.80 -3.88 -1.76
C LEU A 98 27.01 -2.93 -1.77
N GLN A 99 26.85 -1.72 -1.24
CA GLN A 99 27.95 -0.76 -1.15
C GLN A 99 29.05 -1.23 -0.18
N ARG A 100 28.67 -1.69 1.00
CA ARG A 100 29.65 -2.15 2.01
C ARG A 100 30.39 -3.42 1.59
N THR A 101 29.68 -4.34 0.91
CA THR A 101 30.29 -5.63 0.51
C THR A 101 31.11 -5.53 -0.77
N TYR A 102 30.62 -4.75 -1.75
CA TYR A 102 31.20 -4.74 -3.11
C TYR A 102 31.70 -3.37 -3.56
N GLY A 103 31.59 -2.33 -2.73
CA GLY A 103 32.05 -0.97 -3.06
C GLY A 103 31.28 -0.33 -4.22
N LEU A 104 30.01 -0.70 -4.44
CA LEU A 104 29.22 -0.21 -5.56
C LEU A 104 28.87 1.27 -5.39
N ARG A 105 28.97 2.03 -6.48
CA ARG A 105 28.47 3.40 -6.57
C ARG A 105 26.95 3.35 -6.72
N VAL A 106 26.22 4.03 -5.83
CA VAL A 106 24.76 3.98 -5.74
C VAL A 106 24.15 5.27 -6.28
N GLY A 107 23.21 5.14 -7.21
CA GLY A 107 22.31 6.20 -7.64
C GLY A 107 20.88 5.94 -7.19
N TRP A 108 20.19 7.00 -6.78
CA TRP A 108 18.77 6.95 -6.44
C TRP A 108 18.01 7.94 -7.31
N THR A 109 17.02 7.45 -8.05
CA THR A 109 16.18 8.29 -8.92
C THR A 109 14.71 8.14 -8.59
N ALA A 110 13.96 9.21 -8.79
CA ALA A 110 12.51 9.23 -8.68
C ALA A 110 11.93 10.30 -9.61
N MET A 111 10.64 10.18 -9.94
CA MET A 111 9.96 11.17 -10.77
C MET A 111 9.88 12.55 -10.11
N ARG A 112 9.81 12.61 -8.78
CA ARG A 112 9.62 13.87 -8.02
C ARG A 112 10.80 14.13 -7.10
N ARG A 113 11.22 15.39 -7.04
CA ARG A 113 12.36 15.83 -6.19
C ARG A 113 12.13 15.56 -4.70
N ASN A 114 10.90 15.76 -4.20
CA ASN A 114 10.60 15.49 -2.81
C ASN A 114 10.82 14.03 -2.39
N LEU A 115 10.65 13.07 -3.31
CA LEU A 115 10.97 11.66 -3.03
C LEU A 115 12.49 11.44 -2.91
N LEU A 116 13.29 12.19 -3.68
CA LEU A 116 14.75 12.15 -3.56
C LEU A 116 15.21 12.71 -2.20
N THR A 117 14.64 13.83 -1.78
CA THR A 117 14.91 14.43 -0.46
C THR A 117 14.49 13.47 0.65
N GLN A 118 13.28 12.91 0.56
CA GLN A 118 12.79 11.93 1.53
C GLN A 118 13.73 10.72 1.64
N ALA A 119 14.20 10.17 0.51
CA ALA A 119 15.13 9.04 0.53
C ALA A 119 16.47 9.41 1.19
N ALA A 120 16.97 10.63 0.96
CA ALA A 120 18.17 11.12 1.62
C ALA A 120 17.99 11.28 3.13
N ASP A 121 16.87 11.86 3.56
CA ASP A 121 16.54 12.04 4.97
C ASP A 121 16.36 10.69 5.68
N GLU A 122 15.63 9.75 5.06
CA GLU A 122 15.46 8.41 5.58
C GLU A 122 16.78 7.62 5.65
N ASN A 123 17.69 7.84 4.70
CA ASN A 123 19.04 7.23 4.72
C ASN A 123 19.81 7.61 6.00
N VAL A 124 19.76 8.88 6.38
CA VAL A 124 20.36 9.38 7.63
C VAL A 124 19.58 8.88 8.84
N ALA A 125 18.25 9.03 8.83
CA ALA A 125 17.38 8.69 9.95
C ALA A 125 17.43 7.20 10.31
N PHE A 126 17.54 6.31 9.32
CA PHE A 126 17.72 4.87 9.54
C PHE A 126 19.18 4.46 9.81
N GLY A 127 20.13 5.39 9.71
CA GLY A 127 21.54 5.11 9.97
C GLY A 127 22.20 4.20 8.94
N PHE A 128 21.62 4.05 7.74
CA PHE A 128 22.25 3.27 6.66
C PHE A 128 23.50 3.95 6.14
N ASN A 129 23.50 5.30 6.09
CA ASN A 129 24.60 6.14 5.65
C ASN A 129 25.19 5.68 4.30
N VAL A 130 24.29 5.32 3.37
CA VAL A 130 24.68 4.99 1.99
C VAL A 130 25.20 6.26 1.35
N ASP A 131 26.40 6.20 0.79
CA ASP A 131 26.90 7.24 -0.10
C ASP A 131 26.20 7.09 -1.45
N MET A 132 25.06 7.77 -1.58
CA MET A 132 24.21 7.70 -2.77
C MET A 132 24.07 9.05 -3.47
N GLN A 133 24.06 9.02 -4.77
CA GLN A 133 23.80 10.19 -5.61
C GLN A 133 22.31 10.26 -5.95
N THR A 134 21.65 11.34 -5.53
CA THR A 134 20.26 11.60 -5.92
C THR A 134 20.22 12.18 -7.33
N ILE A 135 19.54 11.50 -8.24
CA ILE A 135 19.57 11.77 -9.67
C ILE A 135 18.18 12.14 -10.15
N SER A 136 18.04 13.31 -10.76
CA SER A 136 16.78 13.67 -11.42
C SER A 136 16.57 12.79 -12.66
N MET A 137 15.36 12.29 -12.88
CA MET A 137 15.05 11.57 -14.13
C MET A 137 15.17 12.43 -15.40
N PHE A 138 15.35 13.74 -15.25
CA PHE A 138 15.55 14.71 -16.35
C PHE A 138 17.01 15.17 -16.46
N ASP A 139 17.93 14.52 -15.73
CA ASP A 139 19.35 14.87 -15.79
C ASP A 139 19.92 14.56 -17.16
N ARG A 140 20.62 15.55 -17.75
CA ARG A 140 21.24 15.42 -19.08
C ARG A 140 22.65 14.88 -19.03
N SER A 141 23.28 14.86 -17.87
CA SER A 141 24.64 14.36 -17.65
C SER A 141 24.70 13.60 -16.32
N PRO A 142 23.93 12.51 -16.20
CA PRO A 142 23.85 11.78 -14.94
C PRO A 142 25.21 11.15 -14.60
N PRO A 143 25.54 11.04 -13.32
CA PRO A 143 26.77 10.38 -12.88
C PRO A 143 26.74 8.90 -13.21
N GLN A 144 27.92 8.31 -13.38
CA GLN A 144 28.05 6.87 -13.59
C GLN A 144 27.90 6.14 -12.26
N VAL A 145 26.94 5.22 -12.19
CA VAL A 145 26.66 4.38 -11.01
C VAL A 145 26.66 2.91 -11.38
N ASP A 146 26.91 2.05 -10.40
CA ASP A 146 26.89 0.59 -10.59
C ASP A 146 25.51 0.00 -10.22
N LEU A 147 24.84 0.58 -9.21
CA LEU A 147 23.47 0.27 -8.80
C LEU A 147 22.59 1.51 -8.97
N LEU A 148 21.52 1.40 -9.75
CA LEU A 148 20.48 2.42 -9.84
C LEU A 148 19.22 1.95 -9.13
N ILE A 149 18.77 2.71 -8.13
CA ILE A 149 17.48 2.50 -7.47
C ILE A 149 16.47 3.47 -8.07
N VAL A 150 15.33 2.92 -8.52
CA VAL A 150 14.22 3.67 -9.12
C VAL A 150 13.03 3.63 -8.17
N ASP A 151 12.79 4.72 -7.47
CA ASP A 151 11.64 4.81 -6.57
C ASP A 151 10.36 5.17 -7.35
N GLU A 152 9.24 4.60 -6.92
CA GLU A 152 7.95 4.62 -7.62
C GLU A 152 8.11 4.22 -9.11
N ALA A 153 8.77 3.11 -9.33
CA ALA A 153 9.17 2.60 -10.67
C ALA A 153 8.01 2.41 -11.66
N HIS A 154 6.75 2.51 -11.24
CA HIS A 154 5.61 2.53 -12.16
C HIS A 154 5.58 3.77 -13.07
N HIS A 155 6.38 4.78 -12.80
CA HIS A 155 6.65 5.91 -13.68
C HIS A 155 7.82 5.69 -14.64
N ASP A 156 8.55 4.56 -14.51
CA ASP A 156 9.78 4.25 -15.25
C ASP A 156 9.60 4.14 -16.80
N GLY A 157 8.40 4.25 -17.26
CA GLY A 157 8.13 4.18 -18.70
C GLY A 157 8.21 5.49 -19.47
N ALA A 158 8.65 6.54 -18.83
CA ALA A 158 8.87 7.80 -19.55
C ALA A 158 10.14 7.73 -20.43
N MET A 159 10.10 8.44 -21.55
CA MET A 159 11.29 8.59 -22.44
C MET A 159 12.52 9.07 -21.67
N SER A 160 12.32 9.91 -20.64
CA SER A 160 13.38 10.41 -19.76
C SER A 160 14.09 9.29 -18.99
N MET A 161 13.36 8.29 -18.50
CA MET A 161 13.96 7.15 -17.81
C MET A 161 14.71 6.23 -18.76
N ALA A 162 14.14 5.96 -19.94
CA ALA A 162 14.85 5.20 -20.98
C ALA A 162 16.16 5.89 -21.38
N SER A 163 16.14 7.22 -21.52
CA SER A 163 17.33 8.03 -21.78
C SER A 163 18.35 7.95 -20.65
N LEU A 164 17.87 8.05 -19.39
CA LEU A 164 18.72 7.95 -18.21
C LEU A 164 19.44 6.59 -18.14
N HIS A 165 18.71 5.50 -18.33
CA HIS A 165 19.28 4.15 -18.37
C HIS A 165 20.32 4.00 -19.49
N SER A 166 20.04 4.55 -20.68
CA SER A 166 20.97 4.50 -21.82
C SER A 166 22.26 5.28 -21.57
N MET A 167 22.18 6.40 -20.85
CA MET A 167 23.36 7.22 -20.53
C MET A 167 24.19 6.61 -19.38
N MET A 168 23.53 6.08 -18.36
CA MET A 168 24.20 5.57 -17.16
C MET A 168 24.69 4.14 -17.30
N ARG A 169 23.95 3.29 -17.99
CA ARG A 169 24.21 1.83 -18.15
C ARG A 169 24.58 1.16 -16.82
N PRO A 170 23.73 1.28 -15.79
CA PRO A 170 24.00 0.68 -14.50
C PRO A 170 24.01 -0.85 -14.64
N LYS A 171 24.91 -1.54 -13.94
CA LYS A 171 24.98 -3.01 -13.91
C LYS A 171 23.77 -3.62 -13.20
N LEU A 172 23.33 -2.98 -12.12
CA LEU A 172 22.22 -3.42 -11.30
C LEU A 172 21.13 -2.34 -11.26
N VAL A 173 19.88 -2.75 -11.47
CA VAL A 173 18.72 -1.86 -11.36
C VAL A 173 17.74 -2.44 -10.37
N LEU A 174 17.34 -1.64 -9.37
CA LEU A 174 16.34 -2.00 -8.38
C LEU A 174 15.16 -1.04 -8.45
N GLY A 175 14.04 -1.49 -9.00
CA GLY A 175 12.78 -0.75 -8.97
C GLY A 175 12.00 -1.00 -7.69
N LEU A 176 11.42 0.05 -7.13
CA LEU A 176 10.52 0.01 -5.96
C LEU A 176 9.15 0.52 -6.37
N THR A 177 8.08 -0.25 -6.17
CA THR A 177 6.72 0.21 -6.51
C THR A 177 5.64 -0.51 -5.72
N ALA A 178 4.48 0.12 -5.56
CA ALA A 178 3.27 -0.52 -5.07
C ALA A 178 2.40 -1.12 -6.20
N THR A 179 2.65 -0.74 -7.45
CA THR A 179 1.87 -1.18 -8.62
C THR A 179 2.80 -1.69 -9.72
N PRO A 180 2.52 -2.89 -10.31
CA PRO A 180 3.42 -3.52 -11.27
C PRO A 180 3.24 -3.02 -12.71
N PHE A 181 2.34 -2.07 -12.93
CA PHE A 181 2.00 -1.57 -14.25
C PHE A 181 2.14 -0.05 -14.31
N ARG A 182 2.55 0.44 -15.44
CA ARG A 182 2.49 1.85 -15.81
C ARG A 182 1.03 2.33 -15.87
N GLN A 183 0.83 3.64 -15.93
CA GLN A 183 -0.49 4.25 -16.06
C GLN A 183 -1.20 3.84 -17.37
N ASP A 184 -0.44 3.60 -18.43
CA ASP A 184 -0.91 3.08 -19.73
C ASP A 184 -1.15 1.56 -19.74
N ARG A 185 -1.02 0.88 -18.58
CA ARG A 185 -1.16 -0.56 -18.38
C ARG A 185 -0.07 -1.42 -19.02
N ILE A 186 0.99 -0.80 -19.54
CA ILE A 186 2.15 -1.54 -20.03
C ILE A 186 2.94 -2.09 -18.83
N LYS A 187 3.43 -3.31 -18.96
CA LYS A 187 4.26 -3.96 -17.93
C LYS A 187 5.62 -3.25 -17.84
N LEU A 188 6.12 -3.11 -16.62
CA LEU A 188 7.46 -2.58 -16.37
C LEU A 188 8.53 -3.56 -16.86
N CYS A 189 9.61 -3.01 -17.42
CA CYS A 189 10.71 -3.78 -18.04
C CYS A 189 11.76 -4.21 -17.01
N PHE A 190 11.35 -4.98 -16.00
CA PHE A 190 12.26 -5.61 -15.04
C PHE A 190 12.26 -7.12 -15.28
N GLU A 191 13.43 -7.74 -15.16
CA GLU A 191 13.60 -9.17 -15.39
C GLU A 191 12.94 -10.00 -14.30
N LYS A 192 13.04 -9.56 -13.05
CA LYS A 192 12.47 -10.24 -11.88
C LYS A 192 11.55 -9.35 -11.08
N VAL A 193 10.37 -9.86 -10.77
CA VAL A 193 9.44 -9.22 -9.83
C VAL A 193 9.49 -9.95 -8.50
N ILE A 194 9.83 -9.24 -7.43
CA ILE A 194 9.93 -9.76 -6.08
C ILE A 194 8.71 -9.28 -5.29
N ARG A 195 7.93 -10.24 -4.80
CA ARG A 195 6.76 -10.02 -3.95
C ARG A 195 6.91 -10.85 -2.70
N ASP A 196 6.45 -10.34 -1.55
CA ASP A 196 6.46 -11.12 -0.32
C ASP A 196 5.19 -10.94 0.50
N VAL A 197 4.64 -9.72 0.56
CA VAL A 197 3.54 -9.40 1.46
C VAL A 197 2.42 -8.64 0.75
N SER A 198 1.19 -8.90 1.15
CA SER A 198 -0.02 -8.20 0.71
C SER A 198 -0.48 -7.17 1.76
N ILE A 199 -1.32 -6.22 1.35
CA ILE A 199 -1.97 -5.27 2.30
C ILE A 199 -2.76 -6.04 3.37
N ARG A 200 -3.43 -7.13 3.00
CA ARG A 200 -4.19 -7.98 3.93
C ARG A 200 -3.31 -8.56 5.03
N GLU A 201 -2.13 -9.08 4.65
CA GLU A 201 -1.17 -9.61 5.60
C GLU A 201 -0.60 -8.52 6.50
N LEU A 202 -0.26 -7.36 5.95
CA LEU A 202 0.23 -6.22 6.74
C LEU A 202 -0.80 -5.74 7.78
N ILE A 203 -2.09 -5.73 7.43
CA ILE A 203 -3.17 -5.40 8.38
C ILE A 203 -3.30 -6.50 9.45
N ARG A 204 -3.25 -7.76 9.06
CA ARG A 204 -3.35 -8.91 9.98
C ARG A 204 -2.20 -8.92 10.99
N GLU A 205 -1.00 -8.57 10.55
CA GLU A 205 0.21 -8.50 11.39
C GLU A 205 0.33 -7.18 12.17
N GLY A 206 -0.59 -6.23 11.98
CA GLY A 206 -0.60 -4.95 12.70
C GLY A 206 0.37 -3.88 12.16
N TRP A 207 1.01 -4.13 11.00
CA TRP A 207 1.88 -3.16 10.34
C TRP A 207 1.12 -2.06 9.59
N LEU A 208 -0.13 -2.34 9.24
CA LEU A 208 -1.09 -1.37 8.75
C LEU A 208 -2.33 -1.39 9.62
N SER A 209 -3.00 -0.26 9.74
CA SER A 209 -4.23 -0.12 10.53
C SER A 209 -5.36 -0.94 9.96
N LYS A 210 -6.20 -1.49 10.84
CA LYS A 210 -7.54 -1.96 10.47
C LYS A 210 -8.36 -0.80 9.95
N PHE A 211 -9.38 -1.10 9.15
CA PHE A 211 -10.26 -0.07 8.61
C PHE A 211 -11.72 -0.49 8.57
N ASP A 212 -12.60 0.51 8.60
CA ASP A 212 -14.00 0.37 8.30
C ASP A 212 -14.27 0.91 6.89
N HIS A 213 -15.10 0.24 6.12
CA HIS A 213 -15.44 0.61 4.75
C HIS A 213 -16.83 1.21 4.68
N TYR A 214 -16.92 2.41 4.12
CA TYR A 214 -18.16 3.15 3.92
C TYR A 214 -18.45 3.30 2.43
N CYS A 215 -19.69 3.06 2.03
CA CYS A 215 -20.12 3.12 0.65
C CYS A 215 -21.24 4.17 0.50
N LEU A 216 -20.92 5.30 -0.15
CA LEU A 216 -21.87 6.32 -0.57
C LEU A 216 -22.67 5.82 -1.78
N ASP A 217 -23.88 6.33 -1.98
CA ASP A 217 -24.67 6.03 -3.17
C ASP A 217 -24.01 6.64 -4.41
N THR A 218 -23.61 7.91 -4.33
CA THR A 218 -22.93 8.63 -5.40
C THR A 218 -21.68 9.32 -4.86
N TYR A 219 -20.69 9.56 -5.73
CA TYR A 219 -19.48 10.31 -5.37
C TYR A 219 -19.50 11.66 -6.09
N SER A 220 -19.81 12.70 -5.36
CA SER A 220 -19.81 14.08 -5.84
C SER A 220 -19.21 15.01 -4.78
N PRO A 221 -18.81 16.24 -5.13
CA PRO A 221 -18.36 17.24 -4.15
C PRO A 221 -19.36 17.42 -3.01
N GLN A 222 -20.66 17.44 -3.35
CA GLN A 222 -21.76 17.61 -2.41
C GLN A 222 -21.87 16.43 -1.44
N SER A 223 -21.89 15.19 -1.97
CA SER A 223 -22.05 14.00 -1.14
C SER A 223 -20.85 13.80 -0.20
N VAL A 224 -19.62 14.10 -0.65
CA VAL A 224 -18.43 14.04 0.18
C VAL A 224 -18.44 15.12 1.25
N ALA A 225 -18.74 16.37 0.91
CA ALA A 225 -18.82 17.46 1.86
C ALA A 225 -19.91 17.23 2.92
N GLN A 226 -21.11 16.87 2.51
CA GLN A 226 -22.22 16.56 3.41
C GLN A 226 -21.89 15.37 4.33
N CYS A 227 -21.28 14.32 3.80
CA CYS A 227 -20.86 13.17 4.58
C CYS A 227 -19.88 13.60 5.68
N TRP A 228 -18.84 14.36 5.36
CA TRP A 228 -17.86 14.80 6.36
C TRP A 228 -18.49 15.78 7.37
N LEU A 229 -19.27 16.77 6.91
CA LEU A 229 -19.94 17.76 7.76
C LEU A 229 -21.01 17.16 8.68
N SER A 230 -21.55 15.99 8.35
CA SER A 230 -22.56 15.33 9.21
C SER A 230 -22.00 14.92 10.57
N ASP A 231 -20.72 14.58 10.67
CA ASP A 231 -20.06 14.20 11.91
C ASP A 231 -18.52 14.42 11.81
N PRO A 232 -18.06 15.69 11.88
CA PRO A 232 -16.65 16.00 11.72
C PRO A 232 -15.72 15.30 12.71
N GLN A 233 -16.16 15.09 13.94
CA GLN A 233 -15.38 14.42 14.99
C GLN A 233 -15.19 12.94 14.67
N SER A 234 -16.22 12.30 14.18
CA SER A 234 -16.18 10.90 13.80
C SER A 234 -15.29 10.69 12.58
N TRP A 235 -15.42 11.52 11.55
CA TRP A 235 -14.59 11.43 10.35
C TRP A 235 -13.13 11.86 10.58
N GLY A 236 -12.91 12.86 11.43
CA GLY A 236 -11.59 13.41 11.76
C GLY A 236 -10.86 14.00 10.56
N GLN A 237 -9.54 14.12 10.65
CA GLN A 237 -8.75 14.59 9.51
C GLN A 237 -8.93 13.67 8.31
N ALA A 238 -9.23 14.28 7.15
CA ALA A 238 -9.59 13.54 5.95
C ALA A 238 -8.86 14.05 4.70
N ALA A 239 -8.68 13.16 3.72
CA ALA A 239 -8.32 13.52 2.36
C ALA A 239 -9.44 13.08 1.39
N ALA A 240 -9.85 13.98 0.50
CA ALA A 240 -10.88 13.71 -0.52
C ALA A 240 -10.26 13.82 -1.92
N PHE A 241 -10.42 12.76 -2.70
CA PHE A 241 -9.81 12.66 -4.03
C PHE A 241 -10.87 12.77 -5.12
N PHE A 242 -10.65 13.68 -6.06
CA PHE A 242 -11.54 13.93 -7.19
C PHE A 242 -10.85 13.68 -8.53
N ARG A 243 -11.62 13.65 -9.60
CA ARG A 243 -11.09 13.50 -10.96
C ARG A 243 -10.61 14.84 -11.52
N PHE A 244 -11.36 15.89 -11.26
CA PHE A 244 -11.14 17.22 -11.79
C PHE A 244 -10.86 18.22 -10.67
N LYS A 245 -10.07 19.27 -10.99
CA LYS A 245 -9.77 20.37 -10.05
C LYS A 245 -11.05 21.07 -9.61
N SER A 246 -11.97 21.34 -10.55
CA SER A 246 -13.25 21.98 -10.25
C SER A 246 -14.09 21.26 -9.20
N GLU A 247 -14.06 19.92 -9.19
CA GLU A 247 -14.75 19.11 -8.17
C GLU A 247 -14.07 19.24 -6.80
N ALA A 248 -12.73 19.27 -6.77
CA ALA A 248 -11.97 19.47 -5.53
C ALA A 248 -12.22 20.87 -4.95
N ASP A 249 -12.21 21.91 -5.82
CA ASP A 249 -12.49 23.29 -5.44
C ASP A 249 -13.91 23.45 -4.89
N GLU A 250 -14.89 22.85 -5.54
CA GLU A 250 -16.29 22.86 -5.11
C GLU A 250 -16.45 22.18 -3.74
N CYS A 251 -15.86 21.00 -3.54
CA CYS A 251 -15.91 20.29 -2.28
C CYS A 251 -15.27 21.11 -1.15
N ALA A 252 -14.07 21.66 -1.37
CA ALA A 252 -13.38 22.49 -0.39
C ALA A 252 -14.18 23.74 -0.03
N ARG A 253 -14.80 24.40 -1.01
CA ARG A 253 -15.69 25.55 -0.80
C ARG A 253 -16.90 25.17 0.07
N MET A 254 -17.56 24.05 -0.21
CA MET A 254 -18.70 23.57 0.59
C MET A 254 -18.30 23.22 2.03
N LEU A 255 -17.17 22.54 2.20
CA LEU A 255 -16.61 22.24 3.50
C LEU A 255 -16.34 23.51 4.31
N THR A 256 -15.71 24.52 3.67
CA THR A 256 -15.41 25.80 4.31
C THR A 256 -16.67 26.57 4.67
N GLN A 257 -17.67 26.59 3.82
CA GLN A 257 -19.00 27.16 4.13
C GLN A 257 -19.69 26.46 5.32
N GLY A 258 -19.44 25.16 5.48
CA GLY A 258 -19.91 24.38 6.63
C GLY A 258 -19.06 24.51 7.89
N GLY A 259 -18.04 25.38 7.89
CA GLY A 259 -17.19 25.65 9.05
C GLY A 259 -15.94 24.77 9.17
N ALA A 260 -15.65 23.92 8.18
CA ALA A 260 -14.42 23.13 8.15
C ALA A 260 -13.23 23.95 7.60
N ARG A 261 -12.03 23.61 8.04
CA ARG A 261 -10.78 24.16 7.50
C ARG A 261 -10.32 23.26 6.36
N ALA A 262 -10.72 23.59 5.14
CA ALA A 262 -10.42 22.80 3.95
C ALA A 262 -9.53 23.53 2.96
N ALA A 263 -8.64 22.81 2.29
CA ALA A 263 -7.79 23.34 1.23
C ALA A 263 -7.73 22.39 0.03
N VAL A 264 -7.45 22.95 -1.16
CA VAL A 264 -7.21 22.18 -2.37
C VAL A 264 -5.72 22.12 -2.64
N VAL A 265 -5.20 20.91 -2.81
CA VAL A 265 -3.80 20.67 -3.19
C VAL A 265 -3.75 20.26 -4.66
N ASP A 266 -3.11 21.08 -5.47
CA ASP A 266 -2.89 20.85 -6.89
C ASP A 266 -1.42 21.10 -7.30
N GLY A 267 -1.15 21.25 -8.58
CA GLY A 267 0.20 21.52 -9.10
C GLY A 267 0.63 22.99 -8.99
N GLU A 268 -0.29 23.91 -8.71
CA GLU A 268 -0.07 25.36 -8.69
C GLU A 268 -0.10 25.93 -7.26
N SER A 269 -0.69 25.20 -6.31
CA SER A 269 -0.78 25.62 -4.90
C SER A 269 0.57 25.46 -4.19
N ASP A 270 0.76 26.20 -3.09
CA ASP A 270 1.88 25.95 -2.15
C ASP A 270 1.63 24.63 -1.40
N ARG A 271 1.90 23.55 -2.12
CA ARG A 271 1.67 22.19 -1.67
C ARG A 271 2.38 21.87 -0.37
N GLU A 272 3.63 22.34 -0.23
CA GLU A 272 4.45 22.01 0.94
C GLU A 272 3.87 22.66 2.19
N GLN A 273 3.48 23.92 2.09
CA GLN A 273 2.84 24.64 3.18
C GLN A 273 1.48 24.03 3.54
N GLN A 274 0.65 23.68 2.55
CA GLN A 274 -0.66 23.06 2.80
C GLN A 274 -0.54 21.68 3.46
N ILE A 275 0.43 20.87 3.06
CA ILE A 275 0.73 19.60 3.70
C ILE A 275 1.21 19.80 5.13
N ALA A 276 2.11 20.77 5.37
CA ALA A 276 2.59 21.10 6.70
C ALA A 276 1.44 21.59 7.61
N ASP A 277 0.56 22.44 7.12
CA ASP A 277 -0.61 22.92 7.86
C ASP A 277 -1.60 21.80 8.18
N TYR A 278 -1.78 20.84 7.26
CA TYR A 278 -2.58 19.65 7.51
C TYR A 278 -1.92 18.74 8.57
N MET A 279 -0.64 18.48 8.46
CA MET A 279 0.13 17.71 9.44
C MET A 279 0.09 18.33 10.84
N ASN A 280 0.08 19.67 10.93
CA ASN A 280 -0.01 20.41 12.18
C ASN A 280 -1.45 20.60 12.69
N GLY A 281 -2.44 19.95 12.07
CA GLY A 281 -3.84 20.02 12.49
C GLY A 281 -4.53 21.36 12.22
N LYS A 282 -3.93 22.23 11.40
CA LYS A 282 -4.55 23.52 10.99
C LYS A 282 -5.62 23.33 9.91
N LEU A 283 -5.56 22.22 9.18
CA LEU A 283 -6.55 21.84 8.18
C LEU A 283 -7.23 20.53 8.58
N ASP A 284 -8.54 20.47 8.35
CA ASP A 284 -9.36 19.31 8.64
C ASP A 284 -9.47 18.39 7.42
N VAL A 285 -9.60 18.96 6.23
CA VAL A 285 -9.78 18.21 4.99
C VAL A 285 -8.86 18.77 3.88
N LEU A 286 -8.12 17.86 3.24
CA LEU A 286 -7.43 18.15 1.98
C LEU A 286 -8.21 17.57 0.80
N CYS A 287 -8.61 18.44 -0.12
CA CYS A 287 -9.19 18.05 -1.40
C CYS A 287 -8.10 18.02 -2.47
N SER A 288 -8.02 16.97 -3.28
CA SER A 288 -6.99 16.86 -4.31
C SER A 288 -7.43 15.96 -5.47
N MET A 289 -6.70 16.03 -6.55
CA MET A 289 -6.71 15.03 -7.61
C MET A 289 -5.78 13.87 -7.24
N LEU A 290 -5.05 13.30 -8.20
CA LEU A 290 -4.05 12.25 -7.92
C LEU A 290 -2.73 12.79 -7.31
N VAL A 291 -2.56 14.10 -7.24
CA VAL A 291 -1.29 14.76 -6.86
C VAL A 291 -0.85 14.41 -5.43
N LEU A 292 -1.80 14.24 -4.49
CA LEU A 292 -1.50 13.79 -3.13
C LEU A 292 -1.25 12.28 -3.03
N ALA A 293 -1.54 11.52 -4.09
CA ALA A 293 -1.34 10.07 -4.04
C ALA A 293 0.14 9.65 -4.04
N GLU A 294 1.08 10.59 -4.21
CA GLU A 294 2.51 10.31 -4.26
C GLU A 294 3.31 11.20 -3.29
N GLY A 295 4.15 10.60 -2.49
CA GLY A 295 5.02 11.30 -1.54
C GLY A 295 4.32 11.95 -0.34
N PHE A 296 3.01 11.74 -0.16
CA PHE A 296 2.27 12.26 1.00
C PHE A 296 2.22 11.23 2.13
N ASP A 297 2.80 11.55 3.25
CA ASP A 297 2.78 10.73 4.46
C ASP A 297 2.10 11.47 5.61
N CYS A 298 0.90 11.04 5.97
CA CYS A 298 0.17 11.60 7.10
C CYS A 298 -0.50 10.47 7.92
N PRO A 299 0.20 9.91 8.92
CA PRO A 299 -0.37 8.89 9.81
C PRO A 299 -1.60 9.37 10.58
N GLN A 300 -1.71 10.66 10.87
CA GLN A 300 -2.85 11.27 11.57
C GLN A 300 -4.14 11.24 10.75
N MET A 301 -4.06 11.14 9.41
CA MET A 301 -5.24 11.04 8.57
C MET A 301 -6.11 9.85 8.98
N LYS A 302 -7.37 10.13 9.38
CA LYS A 302 -8.33 9.13 9.84
C LYS A 302 -9.19 8.59 8.71
N THR A 303 -9.56 9.46 7.78
CA THR A 303 -10.50 9.13 6.70
C THR A 303 -9.95 9.46 5.33
N VAL A 304 -10.22 8.60 4.36
CA VAL A 304 -10.00 8.88 2.94
C VAL A 304 -11.29 8.71 2.15
N PHE A 305 -11.64 9.73 1.38
CA PHE A 305 -12.70 9.69 0.38
C PHE A 305 -12.06 9.38 -0.97
N CYS A 306 -12.33 8.19 -1.50
CA CYS A 306 -11.73 7.71 -2.73
C CYS A 306 -12.76 7.71 -3.86
N ARG A 307 -12.55 8.56 -4.85
CA ARG A 307 -13.37 8.63 -6.06
C ARG A 307 -13.44 7.29 -6.78
N PRO A 308 -14.45 7.07 -7.64
CA PRO A 308 -14.49 5.92 -8.54
C PRO A 308 -13.17 5.77 -9.31
N SER A 309 -12.51 4.63 -9.13
CA SER A 309 -11.15 4.44 -9.63
C SER A 309 -10.91 3.00 -10.08
N SER A 310 -9.97 2.81 -11.00
CA SER A 310 -9.38 1.51 -11.29
C SER A 310 -8.46 1.04 -10.15
N LYS A 311 -7.96 -0.18 -10.22
CA LYS A 311 -7.17 -0.83 -9.18
C LYS A 311 -5.97 0.01 -8.71
N GLY A 312 -5.15 0.52 -9.62
CA GLY A 312 -3.93 1.27 -9.26
C GLY A 312 -4.22 2.48 -8.38
N PRO A 313 -4.98 3.47 -8.87
CA PRO A 313 -5.35 4.64 -8.06
C PRO A 313 -6.09 4.29 -6.77
N ALA A 314 -7.03 3.32 -6.79
CA ALA A 314 -7.74 2.91 -5.58
C ALA A 314 -6.77 2.38 -4.50
N VAL A 315 -5.81 1.53 -4.88
CA VAL A 315 -4.79 1.00 -3.95
C VAL A 315 -3.88 2.10 -3.42
N GLN A 316 -3.46 3.02 -4.29
CA GLN A 316 -2.60 4.14 -3.88
C GLN A 316 -3.31 5.08 -2.92
N ILE A 317 -4.52 5.51 -3.25
CA ILE A 317 -5.32 6.43 -2.44
C ILE A 317 -5.67 5.78 -1.09
N CYS A 318 -6.33 4.63 -1.11
CA CYS A 318 -6.80 3.97 0.11
C CYS A 318 -5.64 3.42 0.97
N GLY A 319 -4.55 3.00 0.34
CA GLY A 319 -3.39 2.47 1.07
C GLY A 319 -2.70 3.51 1.96
N ARG A 320 -2.81 4.81 1.63
CA ARG A 320 -2.16 5.88 2.41
C ARG A 320 -2.80 6.10 3.77
N VAL A 321 -4.11 5.96 3.88
CA VAL A 321 -4.80 6.15 5.17
C VAL A 321 -4.44 5.05 6.17
N LEU A 322 -4.00 3.87 5.70
CA LEU A 322 -3.79 2.70 6.56
C LEU A 322 -2.52 2.76 7.44
N ARG A 323 -1.77 3.85 7.41
CA ARG A 323 -0.62 3.99 8.30
C ARG A 323 -1.05 4.00 9.77
N PRO A 324 -0.37 3.22 10.63
CA PRO A 324 -0.72 3.18 12.04
C PRO A 324 -0.57 4.54 12.70
N PHE A 325 -1.55 4.88 13.51
CA PHE A 325 -1.51 6.06 14.37
C PHE A 325 -2.20 5.72 15.70
N PRO A 326 -1.55 5.90 16.85
CA PRO A 326 -2.06 5.43 18.14
C PRO A 326 -3.46 5.96 18.49
N GLU A 327 -3.72 7.23 18.19
CA GLU A 327 -5.01 7.88 18.49
C GLU A 327 -6.15 7.36 17.62
N PHE A 328 -5.82 6.87 16.41
CA PHE A 328 -6.80 6.36 15.44
C PHE A 328 -6.38 4.98 14.94
N PRO A 329 -6.50 3.93 15.77
CA PRO A 329 -6.07 2.57 15.41
C PRO A 329 -6.93 1.95 14.30
N VAL A 330 -8.12 2.51 14.07
CA VAL A 330 -9.02 2.11 12.98
C VAL A 330 -9.21 3.29 12.04
N LYS A 331 -8.94 3.08 10.78
CA LYS A 331 -9.07 4.07 9.71
C LYS A 331 -10.39 3.92 8.97
N ARG A 332 -10.75 4.91 8.16
CA ARG A 332 -11.99 4.90 7.38
C ARG A 332 -11.72 5.08 5.91
N ILE A 333 -12.27 4.20 5.10
CA ILE A 333 -12.21 4.28 3.66
C ILE A 333 -13.63 4.47 3.14
N VAL A 334 -13.88 5.60 2.48
CA VAL A 334 -15.16 5.95 1.88
C VAL A 334 -15.04 5.84 0.36
N GLN A 335 -15.87 5.00 -0.23
CA GLN A 335 -16.02 4.85 -1.68
C GLN A 335 -17.51 4.99 -2.06
N CYS A 336 -17.86 4.80 -3.32
CA CYS A 336 -19.26 4.77 -3.75
C CYS A 336 -19.60 3.44 -4.44
N ARG A 337 -20.90 3.22 -4.68
CA ARG A 337 -21.39 2.01 -5.36
C ARG A 337 -20.80 1.83 -6.75
N ASP A 338 -20.62 2.91 -7.49
CA ASP A 338 -20.16 2.89 -8.88
C ASP A 338 -18.64 2.78 -9.02
N THR A 339 -17.92 2.49 -7.92
CA THR A 339 -16.48 2.32 -8.03
C THR A 339 -16.13 1.05 -8.79
N ASN A 340 -15.26 1.18 -9.82
CA ASN A 340 -14.82 0.04 -10.62
C ASN A 340 -13.98 -0.96 -9.80
N PHE A 341 -13.31 -0.46 -8.75
CA PHE A 341 -12.48 -1.29 -7.90
C PHE A 341 -12.68 -0.95 -6.41
N PRO A 342 -13.61 -1.64 -5.71
CA PRO A 342 -13.75 -1.50 -4.27
C PRO A 342 -12.50 -2.02 -3.56
N PHE A 343 -12.03 -1.25 -2.56
CA PHE A 343 -10.82 -1.61 -1.81
C PHE A 343 -10.99 -2.90 -0.99
N THR A 344 -12.23 -3.30 -0.73
CA THR A 344 -12.57 -4.58 -0.11
C THR A 344 -12.13 -5.81 -0.91
N ARG A 345 -11.72 -5.66 -2.17
CA ARG A 345 -11.05 -6.71 -2.96
C ARG A 345 -9.58 -6.91 -2.58
N ILE A 346 -8.96 -5.92 -1.93
CA ILE A 346 -7.55 -5.95 -1.53
C ILE A 346 -7.40 -6.45 -0.09
N ALA A 347 -8.24 -5.95 0.80
CA ALA A 347 -8.22 -6.31 2.22
C ALA A 347 -9.61 -6.28 2.80
N ASP A 348 -9.84 -7.08 3.84
CA ASP A 348 -11.12 -7.17 4.50
C ASP A 348 -11.26 -6.04 5.52
N PRO A 349 -12.33 -5.23 5.44
CA PRO A 349 -12.62 -4.24 6.46
C PRO A 349 -13.12 -4.92 7.74
N ARG A 350 -12.99 -4.23 8.87
CA ARG A 350 -13.60 -4.65 10.13
C ARG A 350 -15.12 -4.61 10.04
N TYR A 351 -15.66 -3.50 9.54
CA TYR A 351 -17.09 -3.31 9.27
C TYR A 351 -17.32 -2.70 7.88
N LYS A 352 -18.47 -3.01 7.29
CA LYS A 352 -18.95 -2.42 6.03
C LYS A 352 -20.23 -1.66 6.31
N PHE A 353 -20.29 -0.42 5.82
CA PHE A 353 -21.47 0.44 5.94
C PHE A 353 -21.89 0.91 4.55
N THR A 354 -23.21 1.05 4.37
CA THR A 354 -23.79 1.71 3.17
C THR A 354 -24.69 2.84 3.63
N PHE A 355 -24.71 3.94 2.86
CA PHE A 355 -25.60 5.05 3.11
C PHE A 355 -26.95 4.75 2.46
N GLN A 356 -28.02 4.71 3.23
CA GLN A 356 -29.37 4.46 2.76
C GLN A 356 -30.38 5.22 3.65
N ASP A 357 -31.37 5.85 3.00
CA ASP A 357 -32.45 6.57 3.71
C ASP A 357 -31.94 7.61 4.73
N GLY A 358 -30.84 8.33 4.36
CA GLY A 358 -30.26 9.35 5.21
C GLY A 358 -29.40 8.86 6.37
N ALA A 359 -29.16 7.56 6.49
CA ALA A 359 -28.37 6.96 7.58
C ALA A 359 -27.38 5.91 7.11
N TRP A 360 -26.32 5.69 7.91
CA TRP A 360 -25.37 4.61 7.73
C TRP A 360 -25.91 3.30 8.27
N LYS A 361 -26.12 2.30 7.39
CA LYS A 361 -26.55 0.95 7.75
C LYS A 361 -25.35 -0.01 7.65
N SER A 362 -25.15 -0.82 8.69
CA SER A 362 -24.09 -1.85 8.68
C SER A 362 -24.51 -3.01 7.78
N LEU A 363 -23.60 -3.40 6.87
CA LEU A 363 -23.76 -4.59 6.02
C LEU A 363 -23.22 -5.86 6.70
N THR A 364 -22.50 -5.72 7.80
CA THR A 364 -21.94 -6.85 8.55
C THR A 364 -22.86 -7.35 9.67
N ALA A 365 -23.81 -6.53 10.10
CA ALA A 365 -24.85 -6.97 11.03
C ALA A 365 -26.04 -7.56 10.27
N ASN A 366 -26.53 -8.71 10.70
CA ASN A 366 -27.82 -9.21 10.22
C ASN A 366 -28.90 -8.22 10.69
N PRO A 367 -29.60 -7.51 9.78
CA PRO A 367 -30.60 -6.51 10.17
C PRO A 367 -31.74 -7.08 11.01
N ASN A 368 -31.94 -8.40 10.97
CA ASN A 368 -32.98 -9.09 11.73
C ASN A 368 -32.49 -9.66 13.07
N ILE A 369 -31.19 -9.49 13.42
CA ILE A 369 -30.64 -10.08 14.64
C ILE A 369 -31.31 -9.54 15.90
N GLU A 370 -31.63 -8.24 15.93
CA GLU A 370 -32.36 -7.64 17.10
C GLU A 370 -33.79 -8.14 17.20
N GLU A 371 -34.46 -8.36 16.07
CA GLU A 371 -35.81 -8.89 16.03
C GLU A 371 -35.81 -10.37 16.40
N ILE A 372 -34.85 -11.13 15.92
CA ILE A 372 -34.63 -12.53 16.31
C ILE A 372 -34.33 -12.63 17.82
N ALA A 373 -33.49 -11.75 18.36
CA ALA A 373 -33.18 -11.72 19.79
C ALA A 373 -34.40 -11.41 20.62
N LYS A 374 -35.21 -10.40 20.23
CA LYS A 374 -36.48 -10.08 20.91
C LYS A 374 -37.48 -11.22 20.84
N GLN A 375 -37.58 -11.90 19.70
CA GLN A 375 -38.47 -13.08 19.59
C GLN A 375 -37.98 -14.24 20.48
N MET A 376 -36.64 -14.45 20.55
CA MET A 376 -36.09 -15.46 21.46
C MET A 376 -36.32 -15.10 22.93
N GLU A 377 -36.13 -13.84 23.32
CA GLU A 377 -36.43 -13.36 24.68
C GLU A 377 -37.90 -13.54 25.04
N GLN A 378 -38.83 -13.21 24.12
CA GLN A 378 -40.24 -13.41 24.32
C GLN A 378 -40.63 -14.90 24.44
N GLN A 379 -39.97 -15.77 23.69
CA GLN A 379 -40.20 -17.22 23.80
C GLN A 379 -39.67 -17.79 25.09
N ILE A 380 -38.53 -17.29 25.60
CA ILE A 380 -37.95 -17.70 26.89
C ILE A 380 -38.80 -17.19 28.05
N ALA A 381 -39.37 -15.99 27.94
CA ALA A 381 -40.22 -15.39 28.96
C ALA A 381 -41.60 -16.05 29.08
N GLN A 382 -42.04 -16.84 28.11
CA GLN A 382 -43.31 -17.59 28.21
C GLN A 382 -43.13 -18.81 29.13
N PRO A 383 -44.00 -18.97 30.14
CA PRO A 383 -43.92 -20.15 31.00
C PRO A 383 -44.18 -21.39 30.17
N LEU A 384 -43.23 -22.34 30.24
CA LEU A 384 -43.30 -23.62 29.55
C LEU A 384 -44.51 -24.41 30.12
N THR A 385 -45.58 -24.48 29.34
CA THR A 385 -46.66 -25.43 29.67
C THR A 385 -46.15 -26.86 29.36
N PRO A 386 -46.46 -27.86 30.19
CA PRO A 386 -45.95 -29.23 30.05
C PRO A 386 -46.26 -29.89 28.69
N SER A 387 -47.30 -29.45 28.01
CA SER A 387 -47.69 -29.94 26.68
C SER A 387 -46.82 -29.38 25.53
N THR A 388 -46.22 -28.20 25.71
CA THR A 388 -45.44 -27.54 24.67
C THR A 388 -44.01 -28.08 24.60
N SER A 389 -43.47 -28.53 25.74
CA SER A 389 -42.09 -29.07 25.79
C SER A 389 -41.97 -30.43 25.10
N MET A 390 -42.96 -31.28 25.19
CA MET A 390 -42.94 -32.61 24.56
C MET A 390 -43.10 -32.52 23.02
N SER A 391 -43.92 -31.61 22.52
CA SER A 391 -44.14 -31.43 21.08
C SER A 391 -42.91 -30.84 20.34
N TRP A 392 -42.09 -30.05 21.04
CA TRP A 392 -40.89 -29.46 20.48
C TRP A 392 -39.75 -30.49 20.38
N ILE A 393 -39.55 -31.31 21.40
CA ILE A 393 -38.59 -32.41 21.40
C ILE A 393 -38.90 -33.45 20.32
N GLN A 394 -40.19 -33.79 20.13
CA GLN A 394 -40.59 -34.72 19.09
C GLN A 394 -40.47 -34.20 17.66
N ARG A 395 -40.64 -32.87 17.46
CA ARG A 395 -40.40 -32.27 16.14
C ARG A 395 -38.93 -32.20 15.76
N ASN A 396 -38.06 -31.86 16.71
CA ASN A 396 -36.60 -31.81 16.45
C ASN A 396 -35.95 -33.17 16.29
N SER A 397 -36.53 -34.25 16.84
CA SER A 397 -36.01 -35.62 16.63
C SER A 397 -36.38 -36.17 15.23
N ARG A 398 -37.44 -35.65 14.58
CA ARG A 398 -37.81 -36.04 13.22
C ARG A 398 -37.07 -35.28 12.12
N THR A 399 -36.52 -34.11 12.40
CA THR A 399 -35.75 -33.31 11.41
C THR A 399 -34.27 -33.63 11.39
N ARG A 400 -33.76 -34.43 12.33
CA ARG A 400 -32.32 -34.86 12.33
C ARG A 400 -31.97 -35.97 11.34
N SER A 401 -32.92 -36.52 10.58
CA SER A 401 -32.65 -37.60 9.64
C SER A 401 -32.54 -37.17 8.16
N ARG A 402 -32.68 -35.91 7.83
CA ARG A 402 -32.41 -35.43 6.45
C ARG A 402 -31.97 -33.95 6.42
N GLY A 403 -30.70 -33.75 6.13
CA GLY A 403 -30.18 -32.45 5.68
C GLY A 403 -29.01 -31.95 6.52
N SER A 404 -27.81 -32.10 6.02
CA SER A 404 -26.63 -31.39 6.48
C SER A 404 -26.88 -29.91 6.32
N ILE A 405 -26.83 -29.15 7.43
CA ILE A 405 -26.85 -27.69 7.38
C ILE A 405 -25.48 -27.27 6.81
N VAL A 406 -25.47 -26.81 5.57
CA VAL A 406 -24.32 -26.11 4.99
C VAL A 406 -24.35 -24.71 5.56
N ILE A 407 -23.41 -24.42 6.44
CA ILE A 407 -23.14 -23.05 6.90
C ILE A 407 -22.26 -22.43 5.79
N PRO A 408 -22.71 -21.36 5.13
CA PRO A 408 -21.84 -20.65 4.19
C PRO A 408 -20.68 -20.01 4.94
N GLN A 409 -19.47 -20.28 4.47
CA GLN A 409 -18.26 -19.60 4.94
C GLN A 409 -18.22 -18.15 4.46
#